data_969d3ddaaa113df580beb68bbd2da043
#
_entry.id   969d3ddaaa113df580beb68bbd2da043
#
_cell.length_a   1.000
_cell.length_b   1.000
_cell.length_c   1.000
_cell.angle_alpha   90.00
_cell.angle_beta   90.00
_cell.angle_gamma   90.00
#
_symmetry.space_group_name_H-M   'P 1'
#
loop_
_entity.id
_entity.type
_entity.pdbx_description
1 polymer ?
#
loop_
_entity_poly.entity_id
_entity_poly.type
_entity_poly.pdbx_seq_one_letter_code
_entity_poly.pdbx_strand_id
1 'polypeptide(L)'
;MSRAGDSGRLEIAVESLSLPQGSGASRQILGSIRFALGIGEIAALAGPSGCGKTTLLRAIAGLIGLQDGHVRLPKDGRLGFVFQEPRLLPWRDVETNVRLAAPEASDSECAAIFAALELTEHRRDFPASLSLGLARRVAIARAFAIRPNILLLDEPFVSLDTALALRLRQELMALIEARNVTSLIVTHDVDEAIALADRVLILSNRPARLIANLPIAIPRSERDAARTAPIRAAIMTHLSAN
;
A
#
# COMPACT_ATOMS: atom_id res chain seq x y z
N MET A 1 27.46 3.22 -21.84
CA MET A 1 26.70 2.26 -20.98
C MET A 1 26.98 2.63 -19.54
N SER A 2 26.15 3.48 -18.94
CA SER A 2 26.30 3.91 -17.55
C SER A 2 25.72 2.81 -16.66
N ARG A 3 26.54 2.24 -15.77
CA ARG A 3 26.07 1.37 -14.68
C ARG A 3 25.24 2.25 -13.75
N ALA A 4 23.93 2.21 -13.89
CA ALA A 4 23.03 2.75 -12.87
C ALA A 4 23.32 1.97 -11.58
N GLY A 5 23.82 2.68 -10.56
CA GLY A 5 24.09 2.12 -9.26
C GLY A 5 22.85 1.43 -8.71
N ASP A 6 23.05 0.32 -8.06
CA ASP A 6 22.03 -0.43 -7.29
C ASP A 6 21.56 0.49 -6.14
N SER A 7 20.54 1.30 -6.43
CA SER A 7 20.09 2.36 -5.50
C SER A 7 19.13 1.76 -4.49
N GLY A 8 19.21 0.67 -3.92
CA GLY A 8 18.36 0.14 -2.83
C GLY A 8 16.94 0.75 -2.68
N ARG A 9 16.46 1.45 -3.70
CA ARG A 9 15.23 2.25 -3.72
C ARG A 9 14.18 1.63 -4.63
N LEU A 10 12.93 1.83 -4.29
CA LEU A 10 11.83 1.62 -5.22
C LEU A 10 11.71 2.86 -6.12
N GLU A 11 11.96 2.72 -7.41
CA GLU A 11 11.86 3.82 -8.39
C GLU A 11 10.65 3.61 -9.30
N ILE A 12 9.83 4.64 -9.41
CA ILE A 12 8.66 4.68 -10.27
C ILE A 12 8.81 5.81 -11.28
N ALA A 13 8.75 5.46 -12.57
CA ALA A 13 8.69 6.39 -13.68
C ALA A 13 7.66 5.88 -14.68
N VAL A 14 6.42 6.32 -14.54
CA VAL A 14 5.32 6.06 -15.47
C VAL A 14 5.20 7.28 -16.36
N GLU A 15 5.23 7.11 -17.68
CA GLU A 15 4.98 8.21 -18.63
C GLU A 15 3.54 8.16 -19.13
N SER A 16 3.03 6.96 -19.41
CA SER A 16 1.65 6.76 -19.78
C SER A 16 1.17 5.36 -19.45
N LEU A 17 -0.10 5.24 -19.09
CA LEU A 17 -0.82 3.98 -19.00
C LEU A 17 -2.27 4.20 -19.40
N SER A 18 -2.71 3.44 -20.42
CA SER A 18 -4.07 3.41 -20.91
C SER A 18 -4.68 2.03 -20.71
N LEU A 19 -5.96 1.99 -20.37
CA LEU A 19 -6.71 0.74 -20.26
C LEU A 19 -7.79 0.67 -21.34
N PRO A 20 -8.09 -0.53 -21.88
CA PRO A 20 -9.16 -0.71 -22.84
C PRO A 20 -10.51 -0.37 -22.22
N GLN A 21 -11.38 0.28 -22.99
CA GLN A 21 -12.80 0.47 -22.69
C GLN A 21 -13.62 -0.43 -23.60
N GLY A 22 -14.78 -0.87 -23.16
CA GLY A 22 -15.62 -1.89 -23.81
C GLY A 22 -16.04 -1.64 -25.26
N SER A 23 -15.67 -0.51 -25.89
CA SER A 23 -15.93 -0.13 -27.28
C SER A 23 -14.71 -0.21 -28.19
N GLY A 24 -13.61 -0.83 -27.76
CA GLY A 24 -12.35 -0.86 -28.54
C GLY A 24 -11.49 0.40 -28.40
N ALA A 25 -12.01 1.48 -27.79
CA ALA A 25 -11.23 2.66 -27.45
C ALA A 25 -10.36 2.39 -26.20
N SER A 26 -9.16 2.94 -26.16
CA SER A 26 -8.36 2.96 -24.94
C SER A 26 -8.45 4.32 -24.26
N ARG A 27 -8.50 4.33 -22.92
CA ARG A 27 -8.52 5.55 -22.15
C ARG A 27 -7.25 5.65 -21.32
N GLN A 28 -6.57 6.79 -21.46
CA GLN A 28 -5.41 7.08 -20.63
C GLN A 28 -5.85 7.30 -19.18
N ILE A 29 -5.28 6.51 -18.28
CA ILE A 29 -5.54 6.55 -16.82
C ILE A 29 -4.43 7.29 -16.11
N LEU A 30 -3.16 6.95 -16.44
CA LEU A 30 -1.98 7.59 -15.86
C LEU A 30 -1.24 8.39 -16.92
N GLY A 31 -0.79 9.57 -16.53
CA GLY A 31 0.17 10.40 -17.24
C GLY A 31 1.55 10.30 -16.60
N SER A 32 2.34 11.39 -16.66
CA SER A 32 3.69 11.36 -16.08
C SER A 32 3.65 11.37 -14.55
N ILE A 33 4.17 10.30 -13.95
CA ILE A 33 4.28 10.09 -12.50
C ILE A 33 5.70 9.60 -12.23
N ARG A 34 6.51 10.40 -11.53
CA ARG A 34 7.89 10.06 -11.19
C ARG A 34 8.16 10.30 -9.71
N PHE A 35 8.57 9.26 -9.00
CA PHE A 35 9.05 9.36 -7.62
C PHE A 35 9.90 8.13 -7.28
N ALA A 36 10.63 8.22 -6.17
CA ALA A 36 11.34 7.08 -5.61
C ALA A 36 11.08 7.00 -4.11
N LEU A 37 11.04 5.80 -3.53
CA LEU A 37 10.95 5.57 -2.10
C LEU A 37 12.26 5.00 -1.58
N GLY A 38 12.77 5.57 -0.49
CA GLY A 38 13.91 5.06 0.25
C GLY A 38 13.60 3.78 1.01
N ILE A 39 14.63 3.09 1.48
CA ILE A 39 14.47 1.89 2.32
C ILE A 39 13.76 2.28 3.62
N GLY A 40 12.69 1.56 3.97
CA GLY A 40 11.89 1.80 5.17
C GLY A 40 11.01 3.05 5.11
N GLU A 41 11.03 3.79 4.02
CA GLU A 41 10.19 4.97 3.84
C GLU A 41 8.73 4.58 3.62
N ILE A 42 7.82 5.29 4.27
CA ILE A 42 6.37 5.13 4.10
C ILE A 42 5.83 6.36 3.37
N ALA A 43 5.28 6.18 2.18
CA ALA A 43 4.58 7.23 1.48
C ALA A 43 3.08 6.95 1.41
N ALA A 44 2.26 8.00 1.57
CA ALA A 44 0.85 7.94 1.27
C ALA A 44 0.58 8.50 -0.13
N LEU A 45 -0.32 7.85 -0.87
CA LEU A 45 -0.77 8.27 -2.18
C LEU A 45 -2.21 8.75 -2.08
N ALA A 46 -2.42 10.05 -2.22
CA ALA A 46 -3.71 10.71 -2.18
C ALA A 46 -4.10 11.24 -3.56
N GLY A 47 -5.38 11.55 -3.73
CA GLY A 47 -5.92 12.10 -4.97
C GLY A 47 -7.41 11.80 -5.13
N PRO A 48 -8.10 12.42 -6.11
CA PRO A 48 -9.53 12.23 -6.32
C PRO A 48 -9.95 10.77 -6.50
N SER A 49 -11.19 10.45 -6.16
CA SER A 49 -11.75 9.12 -6.41
C SER A 49 -11.69 8.79 -7.90
N GLY A 50 -11.25 7.57 -8.21
CA GLY A 50 -11.16 7.12 -9.59
C GLY A 50 -10.03 7.75 -10.41
N CYS A 51 -9.13 8.57 -9.87
CA CYS A 51 -8.03 9.17 -10.65
C CYS A 51 -7.03 8.13 -11.18
N GLY A 52 -6.86 6.98 -10.52
CA GLY A 52 -5.95 5.93 -10.96
C GLY A 52 -4.99 5.41 -9.88
N LYS A 53 -5.20 5.72 -8.59
CA LYS A 53 -4.34 5.25 -7.47
C LYS A 53 -4.15 3.73 -7.45
N THR A 54 -5.25 2.99 -7.43
CA THR A 54 -5.23 1.52 -7.53
C THR A 54 -4.56 1.01 -8.80
N THR A 55 -4.77 1.71 -9.93
CA THR A 55 -4.11 1.37 -11.21
C THR A 55 -2.61 1.55 -11.11
N LEU A 56 -2.14 2.61 -10.48
CA LEU A 56 -0.71 2.85 -10.24
C LEU A 56 -0.12 1.75 -9.34
N LEU A 57 -0.79 1.41 -8.23
CA LEU A 57 -0.33 0.31 -7.37
C LEU A 57 -0.22 -1.01 -8.14
N ARG A 58 -1.23 -1.34 -8.96
CA ARG A 58 -1.22 -2.56 -9.79
C ARG A 58 -0.11 -2.55 -10.82
N ALA A 59 0.20 -1.39 -11.42
CA ALA A 59 1.32 -1.23 -12.34
C ALA A 59 2.67 -1.42 -11.61
N ILE A 60 2.83 -0.85 -10.41
CA ILE A 60 4.02 -1.05 -9.56
C ILE A 60 4.20 -2.53 -9.20
N ALA A 61 3.09 -3.23 -8.91
CA ALA A 61 3.10 -4.65 -8.60
C ALA A 61 3.33 -5.56 -9.84
N GLY A 62 3.42 -5.01 -11.05
CA GLY A 62 3.52 -5.79 -12.27
C GLY A 62 2.24 -6.53 -12.67
N LEU A 63 1.10 -6.23 -12.02
CA LEU A 63 -0.21 -6.81 -12.33
C LEU A 63 -0.85 -6.18 -13.59
N ILE A 64 -0.37 -5.02 -13.97
CA ILE A 64 -0.74 -4.31 -15.22
C ILE A 64 0.56 -3.86 -15.86
N GLY A 65 0.75 -4.18 -17.14
CA GLY A 65 1.92 -3.75 -17.90
C GLY A 65 1.89 -2.23 -18.15
N LEU A 66 3.04 -1.57 -17.99
CA LEU A 66 3.22 -0.19 -18.43
C LEU A 66 3.37 -0.14 -19.94
N GLN A 67 2.76 0.85 -20.57
CA GLN A 67 2.96 1.14 -22.00
C GLN A 67 4.25 1.94 -22.23
N ASP A 68 4.49 2.88 -21.32
CA ASP A 68 5.70 3.70 -21.35
C ASP A 68 6.14 4.04 -19.93
N GLY A 69 7.43 3.90 -19.67
CA GLY A 69 8.03 4.08 -18.35
C GLY A 69 8.60 2.77 -17.78
N HIS A 70 8.94 2.82 -16.51
CA HIS A 70 9.47 1.65 -15.80
C HIS A 70 9.20 1.73 -14.27
N VAL A 71 9.20 0.56 -13.67
CA VAL A 71 9.28 0.37 -12.22
C VAL A 71 10.55 -0.43 -11.93
N ARG A 72 11.39 0.09 -11.04
CA ARG A 72 12.59 -0.61 -10.59
C ARG A 72 12.45 -0.94 -9.11
N LEU A 73 12.47 -2.22 -8.81
CA LEU A 73 12.55 -2.72 -7.44
C LEU A 73 14.03 -2.75 -7.01
N PRO A 74 14.32 -2.65 -5.68
CA PRO A 74 15.64 -2.98 -5.17
C PRO A 74 16.05 -4.40 -5.57
N LYS A 75 17.34 -4.67 -5.57
CA LYS A 75 17.85 -6.03 -5.72
C LYS A 75 17.22 -6.92 -4.64
N ASP A 76 16.75 -8.11 -5.01
CA ASP A 76 16.00 -9.03 -4.14
C ASP A 76 14.67 -8.45 -3.61
N GLY A 77 14.08 -7.49 -4.36
CA GLY A 77 12.81 -6.85 -4.03
C GLY A 77 11.64 -7.84 -3.97
N ARG A 78 11.20 -8.18 -2.74
CA ARG A 78 9.97 -8.94 -2.49
C ARG A 78 8.84 -7.97 -2.20
N LEU A 79 7.82 -8.01 -3.05
CA LEU A 79 6.71 -7.09 -3.01
C LEU A 79 5.47 -7.77 -2.43
N GLY A 80 5.01 -7.31 -1.24
CA GLY A 80 3.72 -7.64 -0.68
C GLY A 80 2.65 -6.70 -1.18
N PHE A 81 1.44 -7.23 -1.43
CA PHE A 81 0.29 -6.42 -1.83
C PHE A 81 -0.91 -6.72 -0.94
N VAL A 82 -1.47 -5.68 -0.31
CA VAL A 82 -2.74 -5.74 0.41
C VAL A 82 -3.79 -5.01 -0.43
N PHE A 83 -4.73 -5.78 -0.99
CA PHE A 83 -5.81 -5.25 -1.82
C PHE A 83 -6.91 -4.63 -0.96
N GLN A 84 -7.68 -3.72 -1.54
CA GLN A 84 -8.86 -3.12 -0.91
C GLN A 84 -9.87 -4.18 -0.46
N GLU A 85 -10.12 -5.21 -1.26
CA GLU A 85 -10.82 -6.42 -0.85
C GLU A 85 -9.80 -7.47 -0.41
N PRO A 86 -10.02 -8.23 0.67
CA PRO A 86 -9.06 -9.21 1.19
C PRO A 86 -8.67 -10.31 0.19
N ARG A 87 -9.52 -10.63 -0.78
CA ARG A 87 -9.30 -11.63 -1.85
C ARG A 87 -8.76 -12.95 -1.31
N LEU A 88 -9.40 -13.43 -0.25
CA LEU A 88 -9.10 -14.73 0.31
C LEU A 88 -9.69 -15.83 -0.57
N LEU A 89 -9.03 -16.98 -0.61
CA LEU A 89 -9.52 -18.17 -1.27
C LEU A 89 -10.66 -18.76 -0.40
N PRO A 90 -11.92 -18.71 -0.83
CA PRO A 90 -13.06 -19.07 0.05
C PRO A 90 -13.09 -20.56 0.41
N TRP A 91 -12.43 -21.41 -0.36
CA TRP A 91 -12.32 -22.85 -0.14
C TRP A 91 -11.08 -23.29 0.66
N ARG A 92 -10.31 -22.34 1.19
CA ARG A 92 -9.13 -22.58 2.01
C ARG A 92 -9.28 -21.90 3.36
N ASP A 93 -8.79 -22.55 4.42
CA ASP A 93 -8.71 -21.94 5.75
C ASP A 93 -7.71 -20.77 5.80
N VAL A 94 -7.71 -20.03 6.89
CA VAL A 94 -6.81 -18.88 7.12
C VAL A 94 -5.35 -19.26 6.97
N GLU A 95 -4.93 -20.35 7.61
CA GLU A 95 -3.54 -20.80 7.55
C GLU A 95 -3.10 -21.11 6.12
N THR A 96 -3.92 -21.83 5.38
CA THR A 96 -3.63 -22.17 3.98
C THR A 96 -3.61 -20.92 3.09
N ASN A 97 -4.51 -19.96 3.30
CA ASN A 97 -4.52 -18.67 2.58
C ASN A 97 -3.19 -17.92 2.74
N VAL A 98 -2.58 -17.97 3.93
CA VAL A 98 -1.30 -17.31 4.19
C VAL A 98 -0.14 -18.12 3.62
N ARG A 99 -0.08 -19.43 3.87
CA ARG A 99 1.02 -20.30 3.47
C ARG A 99 1.17 -20.46 1.96
N LEU A 100 0.06 -20.40 1.19
CA LEU A 100 0.12 -20.47 -0.27
C LEU A 100 0.91 -19.32 -0.89
N ALA A 101 0.96 -18.14 -0.25
CA ALA A 101 1.76 -17.02 -0.73
C ALA A 101 3.25 -17.20 -0.40
N ALA A 102 3.58 -17.98 0.63
CA ALA A 102 4.94 -18.16 1.13
C ALA A 102 5.19 -19.62 1.52
N PRO A 103 5.29 -20.54 0.54
CA PRO A 103 5.48 -21.98 0.83
C PRO A 103 6.78 -22.25 1.59
N GLU A 104 7.80 -21.39 1.45
CA GLU A 104 9.09 -21.49 2.11
C GLU A 104 9.10 -20.92 3.55
N ALA A 105 7.99 -20.30 4.01
CA ALA A 105 7.93 -19.74 5.35
C ALA A 105 7.89 -20.86 6.39
N SER A 106 8.75 -20.76 7.41
CA SER A 106 8.77 -21.72 8.52
C SER A 106 7.51 -21.63 9.39
N ASP A 107 7.22 -22.70 10.15
CA ASP A 107 6.11 -22.71 11.08
C ASP A 107 6.22 -21.63 12.15
N SER A 108 7.43 -21.36 12.63
CA SER A 108 7.69 -20.30 13.62
C SER A 108 7.42 -18.91 13.07
N GLU A 109 7.75 -18.65 11.82
CA GLU A 109 7.48 -17.36 11.16
C GLU A 109 5.99 -17.13 10.92
N CYS A 110 5.30 -18.17 10.45
CA CYS A 110 3.84 -18.11 10.31
C CYS A 110 3.18 -17.88 11.67
N ALA A 111 3.62 -18.61 12.72
CA ALA A 111 3.10 -18.43 14.07
C ALA A 111 3.31 -17.00 14.61
N ALA A 112 4.49 -16.41 14.37
CA ALA A 112 4.78 -15.04 14.78
C ALA A 112 3.86 -14.01 14.07
N ILE A 113 3.60 -14.20 12.76
CA ILE A 113 2.68 -13.34 12.01
C ILE A 113 1.25 -13.49 12.52
N PHE A 114 0.79 -14.72 12.76
CA PHE A 114 -0.55 -14.98 13.30
C PHE A 114 -0.72 -14.37 14.70
N ALA A 115 0.29 -14.45 15.54
CA ALA A 115 0.26 -13.83 16.87
C ALA A 115 0.21 -12.29 16.77
N ALA A 116 1.05 -11.68 15.92
CA ALA A 116 1.12 -10.24 15.74
C ALA A 116 -0.19 -9.63 15.19
N LEU A 117 -1.00 -10.41 14.48
CA LEU A 117 -2.27 -10.00 13.87
C LEU A 117 -3.49 -10.62 14.57
N GLU A 118 -3.33 -11.16 15.77
CA GLU A 118 -4.41 -11.79 16.57
C GLU A 118 -5.19 -12.85 15.79
N LEU A 119 -4.50 -13.67 14.97
CA LEU A 119 -5.09 -14.71 14.11
C LEU A 119 -4.86 -16.13 14.63
N THR A 120 -4.18 -16.30 15.78
CA THR A 120 -3.75 -17.62 16.28
C THR A 120 -4.93 -18.58 16.44
N GLU A 121 -6.03 -18.13 17.03
CA GLU A 121 -7.23 -18.94 17.26
C GLU A 121 -8.07 -19.14 15.98
N HIS A 122 -7.82 -18.32 14.94
CA HIS A 122 -8.58 -18.30 13.70
C HIS A 122 -7.93 -19.09 12.55
N ARG A 123 -6.82 -19.80 12.81
CA ARG A 123 -6.01 -20.46 11.76
C ARG A 123 -6.82 -21.47 10.93
N ARG A 124 -7.79 -22.12 11.53
CA ARG A 124 -8.65 -23.13 10.89
C ARG A 124 -9.99 -22.60 10.38
N ASP A 125 -10.25 -21.32 10.63
CA ASP A 125 -11.49 -20.70 10.15
C ASP A 125 -11.44 -20.51 8.63
N PHE A 126 -12.60 -20.52 8.01
CA PHE A 126 -12.77 -20.27 6.58
C PHE A 126 -13.18 -18.81 6.34
N PRO A 127 -12.87 -18.21 5.18
CA PRO A 127 -13.21 -16.82 4.89
C PRO A 127 -14.69 -16.46 5.10
N ALA A 128 -15.60 -17.39 4.86
CA ALA A 128 -17.04 -17.18 5.05
C ALA A 128 -17.46 -16.94 6.51
N SER A 129 -16.67 -17.39 7.49
CA SER A 129 -16.94 -17.18 8.92
C SER A 129 -16.23 -15.96 9.51
N LEU A 130 -15.36 -15.29 8.74
CA LEU A 130 -14.57 -14.19 9.24
C LEU A 130 -15.36 -12.87 9.19
N SER A 131 -15.19 -12.04 10.23
CA SER A 131 -15.52 -10.63 10.14
C SER A 131 -14.64 -9.93 9.10
N LEU A 132 -15.07 -8.77 8.59
CA LEU A 132 -14.25 -7.97 7.66
C LEU A 132 -12.88 -7.64 8.25
N GLY A 133 -12.80 -7.32 9.55
CA GLY A 133 -11.54 -7.05 10.24
C GLY A 133 -10.60 -8.25 10.26
N LEU A 134 -11.11 -9.44 10.59
CA LEU A 134 -10.33 -10.67 10.54
C LEU A 134 -9.87 -10.99 9.11
N ALA A 135 -10.75 -10.86 8.13
CA ALA A 135 -10.37 -11.08 6.73
C ALA A 135 -9.25 -10.11 6.26
N ARG A 136 -9.26 -8.85 6.72
CA ARG A 136 -8.19 -7.88 6.45
C ARG A 136 -6.88 -8.27 7.12
N ARG A 137 -6.91 -8.70 8.39
CA ARG A 137 -5.73 -9.22 9.09
C ARG A 137 -5.12 -10.41 8.35
N VAL A 138 -5.94 -11.32 7.83
CA VAL A 138 -5.46 -12.46 7.01
C VAL A 138 -4.80 -11.97 5.72
N ALA A 139 -5.36 -10.95 5.04
CA ALA A 139 -4.75 -10.37 3.84
C ALA A 139 -3.40 -9.71 4.16
N ILE A 140 -3.27 -9.03 5.30
CA ILE A 140 -2.00 -8.47 5.78
C ILE A 140 -1.02 -9.59 6.13
N ALA A 141 -1.46 -10.63 6.86
CA ALA A 141 -0.65 -11.80 7.20
C ALA A 141 -0.07 -12.45 5.93
N ARG A 142 -0.89 -12.64 4.90
CA ARG A 142 -0.48 -13.17 3.61
C ARG A 142 0.58 -12.30 2.93
N ALA A 143 0.43 -10.97 2.98
CA ALA A 143 1.40 -10.06 2.41
C ALA A 143 2.72 -10.05 3.18
N PHE A 144 2.71 -10.26 4.50
CA PHE A 144 3.92 -10.31 5.33
C PHE A 144 4.61 -11.68 5.34
N ALA A 145 3.90 -12.76 5.01
CA ALA A 145 4.46 -14.11 4.98
C ALA A 145 5.61 -14.26 3.98
N ILE A 146 5.57 -13.54 2.86
CA ILE A 146 6.66 -13.54 1.86
C ILE A 146 7.90 -12.76 2.30
N ARG A 147 7.94 -12.22 3.53
CA ARG A 147 9.00 -11.34 4.05
C ARG A 147 9.26 -10.16 3.10
N PRO A 148 8.26 -9.30 2.85
CA PRO A 148 8.39 -8.22 1.89
C PRO A 148 9.41 -7.20 2.37
N ASN A 149 10.15 -6.60 1.45
CA ASN A 149 10.89 -5.36 1.67
C ASN A 149 10.19 -4.16 1.00
N ILE A 150 9.15 -4.42 0.21
CA ILE A 150 8.24 -3.44 -0.34
C ILE A 150 6.81 -3.89 -0.04
N LEU A 151 5.97 -2.99 0.46
CA LEU A 151 4.56 -3.24 0.75
C LEU A 151 3.68 -2.19 0.05
N LEU A 152 2.75 -2.67 -0.75
CA LEU A 152 1.72 -1.85 -1.38
C LEU A 152 0.38 -2.11 -0.68
N LEU A 153 -0.29 -1.03 -0.26
CA LEU A 153 -1.56 -1.12 0.45
C LEU A 153 -2.61 -0.26 -0.26
N ASP A 154 -3.69 -0.88 -0.70
CA ASP A 154 -4.80 -0.23 -1.40
C ASP A 154 -5.99 -0.08 -0.44
N GLU A 155 -6.14 1.09 0.16
CA GLU A 155 -7.20 1.44 1.13
C GLU A 155 -7.38 0.37 2.25
N PRO A 156 -6.31 0.05 3.03
CA PRO A 156 -6.30 -1.11 3.92
C PRO A 156 -7.31 -1.03 5.08
N PHE A 157 -7.79 0.17 5.45
CA PHE A 157 -8.66 0.37 6.61
C PHE A 157 -10.08 0.81 6.25
N VAL A 158 -10.40 0.89 4.96
CA VAL A 158 -11.72 1.30 4.49
C VAL A 158 -12.82 0.35 4.99
N SER A 159 -13.98 0.90 5.33
CA SER A 159 -15.17 0.15 5.81
C SER A 159 -14.98 -0.60 7.13
N LEU A 160 -13.95 -0.28 7.90
CA LEU A 160 -13.81 -0.71 9.30
C LEU A 160 -14.39 0.36 10.22
N ASP A 161 -14.93 -0.06 11.36
CA ASP A 161 -15.24 0.90 12.43
C ASP A 161 -13.97 1.55 12.99
N THR A 162 -14.11 2.72 13.60
CA THR A 162 -12.99 3.56 14.03
C THR A 162 -12.05 2.84 15.00
N ALA A 163 -12.59 2.07 15.95
CA ALA A 163 -11.78 1.39 16.96
C ALA A 163 -10.96 0.25 16.34
N LEU A 164 -11.59 -0.54 15.46
CA LEU A 164 -10.93 -1.63 14.75
C LEU A 164 -9.88 -1.11 13.76
N ALA A 165 -10.21 -0.03 13.02
CA ALA A 165 -9.26 0.62 12.11
C ALA A 165 -8.02 1.11 12.85
N LEU A 166 -8.19 1.76 14.03
CA LEU A 166 -7.08 2.22 14.84
C LEU A 166 -6.19 1.06 15.31
N ARG A 167 -6.77 -0.02 15.81
CA ARG A 167 -6.03 -1.21 16.26
C ARG A 167 -5.26 -1.85 15.12
N LEU A 168 -5.92 -2.11 13.98
CA LEU A 168 -5.29 -2.72 12.81
C LEU A 168 -4.15 -1.84 12.25
N ARG A 169 -4.33 -0.51 12.31
CA ARG A 169 -3.30 0.46 11.94
C ARG A 169 -2.05 0.32 12.81
N GLN A 170 -2.22 0.21 14.13
CA GLN A 170 -1.12 0.02 15.07
C GLN A 170 -0.38 -1.30 14.82
N GLU A 171 -1.10 -2.40 14.63
CA GLU A 171 -0.53 -3.72 14.32
C GLU A 171 0.26 -3.69 13.00
N LEU A 172 -0.31 -3.10 11.95
CA LEU A 172 0.34 -2.96 10.66
C LEU A 172 1.62 -2.12 10.75
N MET A 173 1.56 -0.97 11.45
CA MET A 173 2.72 -0.10 11.62
C MET A 173 3.84 -0.79 12.40
N ALA A 174 3.51 -1.52 13.46
CA ALA A 174 4.49 -2.30 14.21
C ALA A 174 5.21 -3.33 13.32
N LEU A 175 4.48 -4.00 12.43
CA LEU A 175 5.07 -4.95 11.47
C LEU A 175 5.96 -4.26 10.43
N ILE A 176 5.54 -3.11 9.88
CA ILE A 176 6.31 -2.33 8.90
C ILE A 176 7.62 -1.85 9.53
N GLU A 177 7.55 -1.25 10.72
CA GLU A 177 8.71 -0.70 11.41
C GLU A 177 9.69 -1.80 11.87
N ALA A 178 9.18 -2.88 12.48
CA ALA A 178 10.02 -3.99 12.94
C ALA A 178 10.81 -4.67 11.81
N ARG A 179 10.32 -4.61 10.57
CA ARG A 179 10.95 -5.22 9.39
C ARG A 179 11.56 -4.20 8.43
N ASN A 180 11.51 -2.91 8.76
CA ASN A 180 12.01 -1.81 7.92
C ASN A 180 11.47 -1.87 6.48
N VAL A 181 10.16 -2.10 6.32
CA VAL A 181 9.51 -2.30 5.01
C VAL A 181 9.20 -0.96 4.35
N THR A 182 9.71 -0.75 3.14
CA THR A 182 9.32 0.39 2.29
C THR A 182 7.86 0.26 1.88
N SER A 183 7.02 1.26 2.15
CA SER A 183 5.57 1.12 1.99
C SER A 183 4.96 2.25 1.17
N LEU A 184 4.01 1.89 0.29
CA LEU A 184 3.16 2.84 -0.42
C LEU A 184 1.70 2.55 -0.08
N ILE A 185 1.05 3.49 0.61
CA ILE A 185 -0.32 3.36 1.11
C ILE A 185 -1.23 4.26 0.31
N VAL A 186 -2.22 3.70 -0.36
CA VAL A 186 -3.33 4.47 -0.93
C VAL A 186 -4.38 4.68 0.15
N THR A 187 -4.76 5.92 0.37
CA THR A 187 -5.88 6.27 1.23
C THR A 187 -6.59 7.53 0.71
N HIS A 188 -7.87 7.65 1.00
CA HIS A 188 -8.65 8.86 0.79
C HIS A 188 -8.79 9.69 2.08
N ASP A 189 -8.34 9.17 3.21
CA ASP A 189 -8.33 9.84 4.50
C ASP A 189 -7.01 10.58 4.71
N VAL A 190 -7.09 11.93 4.75
CA VAL A 190 -5.93 12.80 4.92
C VAL A 190 -5.30 12.64 6.31
N ASP A 191 -6.11 12.42 7.33
CA ASP A 191 -5.63 12.25 8.70
C ASP A 191 -4.90 10.91 8.85
N GLU A 192 -5.37 9.88 8.17
CA GLU A 192 -4.66 8.61 8.05
C GLU A 192 -3.32 8.76 7.33
N ALA A 193 -3.31 9.45 6.17
CA ALA A 193 -2.07 9.70 5.43
C ALA A 193 -1.04 10.44 6.30
N ILE A 194 -1.48 11.46 7.04
CA ILE A 194 -0.62 12.22 7.95
C ILE A 194 -0.13 11.36 9.12
N ALA A 195 -0.99 10.51 9.68
CA ALA A 195 -0.62 9.68 10.82
C ALA A 195 0.46 8.64 10.48
N LEU A 196 0.43 8.08 9.26
CA LEU A 196 1.24 6.92 8.89
C LEU A 196 2.49 7.26 8.07
N ALA A 197 2.40 8.19 7.12
CA ALA A 197 3.42 8.37 6.10
C ALA A 197 4.52 9.36 6.50
N ASP A 198 5.69 9.22 5.88
CA ASP A 198 6.79 10.20 5.96
C ASP A 198 6.61 11.33 4.95
N ARG A 199 5.81 11.08 3.90
CA ARG A 199 5.37 12.09 2.93
C ARG A 199 4.06 11.70 2.26
N VAL A 200 3.37 12.68 1.69
CA VAL A 200 2.16 12.49 0.91
C VAL A 200 2.43 12.87 -0.55
N LEU A 201 2.16 11.91 -1.43
CA LEU A 201 2.18 12.07 -2.89
C LEU A 201 0.76 12.36 -3.35
N ILE A 202 0.55 13.45 -4.07
CA ILE A 202 -0.80 13.85 -4.51
C ILE A 202 -0.89 13.70 -6.03
N LEU A 203 -1.90 12.94 -6.47
CA LEU A 203 -2.23 12.77 -7.89
C LEU A 203 -3.34 13.73 -8.31
N SER A 204 -3.25 14.19 -9.57
CA SER A 204 -4.30 14.94 -10.24
C SER A 204 -5.48 14.05 -10.66
N ASN A 205 -6.55 14.67 -11.19
CA ASN A 205 -7.56 14.00 -11.99
C ASN A 205 -6.96 13.30 -13.21
N ARG A 206 -7.78 12.44 -13.87
CA ARG A 206 -7.35 11.68 -15.06
C ARG A 206 -7.05 12.57 -16.27
N PRO A 207 -5.98 12.28 -17.00
CA PRO A 207 -4.95 11.28 -16.72
C PRO A 207 -4.09 11.70 -15.51
N ALA A 208 -3.99 10.82 -14.51
CA ALA A 208 -3.33 11.12 -13.25
C ALA A 208 -1.86 11.49 -13.43
N ARG A 209 -1.44 12.58 -12.81
CA ARG A 209 -0.05 13.04 -12.74
C ARG A 209 0.32 13.32 -11.29
N LEU A 210 1.58 13.19 -10.95
CA LEU A 210 2.07 13.63 -9.64
C LEU A 210 2.11 15.16 -9.61
N ILE A 211 1.29 15.79 -8.77
CA ILE A 211 1.18 17.25 -8.67
C ILE A 211 1.80 17.82 -7.40
N ALA A 212 1.96 17.01 -6.36
CA ALA A 212 2.66 17.40 -5.14
C ALA A 212 3.33 16.22 -4.48
N ASN A 213 4.42 16.50 -3.77
CA ASN A 213 5.19 15.58 -2.94
C ASN A 213 5.51 16.33 -1.64
N LEU A 214 4.71 16.12 -0.61
CA LEU A 214 4.72 16.88 0.63
C LEU A 214 5.36 16.05 1.75
N PRO A 215 6.57 16.39 2.21
CA PRO A 215 7.19 15.70 3.32
C PRO A 215 6.48 16.02 4.64
N ILE A 216 6.44 15.04 5.55
CA ILE A 216 5.94 15.19 6.92
C ILE A 216 7.13 15.09 7.85
N ALA A 217 7.79 16.22 8.13
CA ALA A 217 8.99 16.27 8.93
C ALA A 217 8.76 16.03 10.44
N ILE A 218 7.50 15.96 10.89
CA ILE A 218 7.14 15.73 12.28
C ILE A 218 7.25 14.23 12.58
N PRO A 219 8.00 13.82 13.62
CA PRO A 219 8.04 12.41 14.05
C PRO A 219 6.65 11.88 14.35
N ARG A 220 6.36 10.60 13.98
CA ARG A 220 5.01 10.02 14.16
C ARG A 220 4.49 10.11 15.59
N SER A 221 5.38 9.91 16.58
CA SER A 221 5.06 10.01 18.01
C SER A 221 4.68 11.42 18.48
N GLU A 222 4.98 12.46 17.69
CA GLU A 222 4.74 13.86 18.02
C GLU A 222 3.61 14.48 17.20
N ARG A 223 2.92 13.69 16.37
CA ARG A 223 1.84 14.18 15.51
C ARG A 223 0.54 14.31 16.27
N ASP A 224 0.21 15.53 16.64
CA ASP A 224 -1.10 15.92 17.14
C ASP A 224 -1.81 16.84 16.14
N ALA A 225 -3.08 17.14 16.39
CA ALA A 225 -3.91 17.95 15.48
C ALA A 225 -3.35 19.36 15.26
N ALA A 226 -2.75 19.98 16.27
CA ALA A 226 -2.22 21.34 16.19
C ALA A 226 -0.95 21.37 15.33
N ARG A 227 -0.01 20.46 15.57
CA ARG A 227 1.25 20.37 14.83
C ARG A 227 1.05 19.97 13.37
N THR A 228 0.05 19.13 13.10
CA THR A 228 -0.22 18.62 11.74
C THR A 228 -1.15 19.52 10.93
N ALA A 229 -1.82 20.51 11.54
CA ALA A 229 -2.75 21.40 10.86
C ALA A 229 -2.17 22.08 9.60
N PRO A 230 -0.93 22.61 9.57
CA PRO A 230 -0.37 23.21 8.37
C PRO A 230 -0.20 22.21 7.22
N ILE A 231 0.24 20.98 7.52
CA ILE A 231 0.42 19.89 6.54
C ILE A 231 -0.95 19.48 5.99
N ARG A 232 -1.94 19.32 6.88
CA ARG A 232 -3.32 19.01 6.51
C ARG A 232 -3.90 20.07 5.57
N ALA A 233 -3.71 21.35 5.87
CA ALA A 233 -4.15 22.45 5.03
C ALA A 233 -3.48 22.41 3.65
N ALA A 234 -2.17 22.18 3.58
CA ALA A 234 -1.45 22.06 2.31
C ALA A 234 -1.98 20.89 1.46
N ILE A 235 -2.20 19.71 2.06
CA ILE A 235 -2.77 18.54 1.35
C ILE A 235 -4.16 18.88 0.81
N MET A 236 -5.03 19.46 1.66
CA MET A 236 -6.40 19.82 1.27
C MET A 236 -6.43 20.85 0.15
N THR A 237 -5.53 21.84 0.16
CA THR A 237 -5.39 22.82 -0.93
C THR A 237 -5.10 22.14 -2.27
N HIS A 238 -4.16 21.20 -2.30
CA HIS A 238 -3.85 20.47 -3.54
C HIS A 238 -4.99 19.54 -3.99
N LEU A 239 -5.72 18.93 -3.05
CA LEU A 239 -6.87 18.06 -3.38
C LEU A 239 -8.06 18.86 -3.89
N SER A 240 -8.28 20.08 -3.40
CA SER A 240 -9.41 20.94 -3.80
C SER A 240 -9.16 21.70 -5.11
N ALA A 241 -7.91 21.88 -5.50
CA ALA A 241 -7.52 22.56 -6.76
C ALA A 241 -7.58 21.63 -8.00
N ASN A 242 -8.02 20.39 -7.84
CA ASN A 242 -7.98 19.32 -8.85
C ASN A 242 -9.37 18.99 -9.45
#